data_8685a4826e4178072d60bfa0c34e3d2a
#
_entry.id   8685a4826e4178072d60bfa0c34e3d2a
#
_cell.length_a   1.000
_cell.length_b   1.000
_cell.length_c   1.000
_cell.angle_alpha   90.00
_cell.angle_beta   90.00
_cell.angle_gamma   90.00
#
_symmetry.space_group_name_H-M   'P 1'
#
loop_
_entity.id
_entity.type
_entity.pdbx_description
1 polymer ?
#
loop_
_entity_poly.entity_id
_entity_poly.type
_entity_poly.pdbx_seq_one_letter_code
_entity_poly.pdbx_strand_id
1 'polypeptide(L)'
;MSRFSHSRSSSSTSTPTTSRFTRSSRDQDSHPLNLPPDELRRRLSAMAARDDQRSSMDIDPQETQQNKNGVNGEERSPTPPPHRSNSSSTDEADSFKLAGNKFFKDGDYYRAIQEYNKAIEINPNSSAYLSNRAAAHMSAKQYLNALEDIERSNELDPNNAKIMHRWAKILTNLGRPTEALDVLSRVQPAATATDRAPAEKMQRFVQQAEETLSEDRGVSMVIFCLEQARQGLGQGVKEPRKWTLLAAEAQLKMNNSNSLGKAQDIAIGMLRENSQDPDAMLIRARAFYASGETDQALKLLKMCLGLDPDMKQAIKLLRIVQKLSRTKEEGNAAFKAKDYRHAIDLYSQALEVDPVNKDMNAKILQNRAQAYINLKEFDSAVQDCNEALRLDPSYVKAMKMRAKAHGAAGNWEDAVRDYKGVAENSPGEKGIQEEIRRAEFELKKAQRKDYYKILEVGKDATDHEIKKAYRRMAIQYHPDKNRDDENGDEKFKEIGEAYETLIDPQKRAAYDNGDDLIDPSDMFGGGGGFGGMGGMGGMGGMGGMGGMGGMGGMGGMGGMGGGGTHINIDPNILFNMMNGGGGGGFASAGGNPFGGGQPRGGGFPGGFPF
;
A
#
# COMPACT_ATOMS: atom_id res chain seq x y z
N MET A 1 -44.86 -11.72 -37.67
CA MET A 1 -45.89 -12.74 -37.33
C MET A 1 -45.56 -13.33 -35.96
N SER A 2 -46.54 -13.18 -35.10
CA SER A 2 -46.96 -13.96 -33.90
C SER A 2 -45.98 -13.95 -32.71
N ARG A 3 -46.35 -13.26 -31.72
CA ARG A 3 -47.33 -13.30 -30.57
C ARG A 3 -46.66 -13.90 -29.34
N PHE A 4 -46.43 -13.07 -28.33
CA PHE A 4 -47.20 -12.76 -27.12
C PHE A 4 -47.40 -13.94 -26.16
N SER A 5 -46.86 -13.82 -24.94
CA SER A 5 -47.75 -13.86 -23.78
C SER A 5 -47.06 -13.32 -22.51
N HIS A 6 -47.76 -12.37 -21.93
CA HIS A 6 -47.57 -11.79 -20.60
C HIS A 6 -48.14 -12.75 -19.55
N SER A 7 -47.52 -12.83 -18.38
CA SER A 7 -48.27 -13.09 -17.16
C SER A 7 -47.76 -12.21 -16.02
N ARG A 8 -48.64 -11.33 -15.59
CA ARG A 8 -48.61 -10.58 -14.34
C ARG A 8 -49.08 -11.48 -13.20
N SER A 9 -48.42 -11.40 -12.03
CA SER A 9 -49.07 -11.62 -10.73
C SER A 9 -48.35 -10.77 -9.70
N SER A 10 -48.97 -9.74 -9.33
CA SER A 10 -49.61 -9.27 -8.09
C SER A 10 -48.76 -9.38 -6.83
N SER A 11 -48.46 -8.17 -6.35
CA SER A 11 -47.98 -7.76 -5.05
C SER A 11 -48.76 -8.34 -3.86
N SER A 12 -48.03 -8.77 -2.84
CA SER A 12 -48.53 -8.74 -1.47
C SER A 12 -47.41 -8.30 -0.52
N THR A 13 -47.67 -7.14 0.05
CA THR A 13 -46.96 -6.56 1.18
C THR A 13 -47.17 -7.39 2.44
N SER A 14 -46.08 -7.85 3.07
CA SER A 14 -46.13 -8.30 4.47
C SER A 14 -44.90 -7.76 5.19
N THR A 15 -45.18 -6.91 6.16
CA THR A 15 -44.29 -6.39 7.18
C THR A 15 -43.68 -7.52 8.01
N PRO A 16 -42.38 -7.50 8.29
CA PRO A 16 -41.81 -8.44 9.28
C PRO A 16 -41.91 -7.83 10.69
N THR A 17 -42.64 -8.57 11.49
CA THR A 17 -42.74 -8.46 12.94
C THR A 17 -41.34 -8.67 13.56
N THR A 18 -40.91 -7.72 14.36
CA THR A 18 -39.73 -7.81 15.23
C THR A 18 -39.91 -8.91 16.29
N SER A 19 -39.30 -10.07 16.10
CA SER A 19 -39.08 -11.02 17.18
C SER A 19 -37.76 -10.70 17.88
N ARG A 20 -37.88 -10.22 19.11
CA ARG A 20 -36.80 -10.15 20.10
C ARG A 20 -36.32 -11.57 20.39
N PHE A 21 -35.18 -11.97 19.83
CA PHE A 21 -34.43 -13.12 20.35
C PHE A 21 -33.70 -12.68 21.62
N THR A 22 -34.18 -13.17 22.75
CA THR A 22 -33.45 -13.19 24.02
C THR A 22 -32.25 -14.13 23.85
N ARG A 23 -31.06 -13.55 23.76
CA ARG A 23 -29.79 -14.28 23.77
C ARG A 23 -29.61 -14.94 25.14
N SER A 24 -29.65 -16.26 25.16
CA SER A 24 -29.32 -17.09 26.31
C SER A 24 -27.86 -16.81 26.71
N SER A 25 -27.66 -16.48 27.97
CA SER A 25 -26.37 -16.14 28.61
C SER A 25 -25.42 -17.33 28.82
N ARG A 26 -25.56 -18.41 28.05
CA ARG A 26 -24.72 -19.62 28.19
C ARG A 26 -23.59 -19.77 27.19
N ASP A 27 -23.52 -18.94 26.12
CA ASP A 27 -22.51 -19.09 25.08
C ASP A 27 -21.27 -18.18 25.26
N GLN A 28 -21.22 -17.37 26.33
CA GLN A 28 -20.07 -16.51 26.61
C GLN A 28 -18.93 -17.17 27.40
N ASP A 29 -19.18 -18.33 28.00
CA ASP A 29 -18.20 -19.01 28.86
C ASP A 29 -17.33 -20.03 28.13
N SER A 30 -17.54 -20.26 26.82
CA SER A 30 -16.81 -21.27 26.04
C SER A 30 -15.55 -20.76 25.33
N HIS A 31 -15.23 -19.47 25.40
CA HIS A 31 -14.01 -18.96 24.78
C HIS A 31 -12.78 -19.28 25.64
N PRO A 32 -11.69 -19.82 25.05
CA PRO A 32 -10.49 -20.24 25.78
C PRO A 32 -9.86 -19.16 26.68
N LEU A 33 -10.06 -17.88 26.37
CA LEU A 33 -9.55 -16.75 27.15
C LEU A 33 -10.36 -16.43 28.42
N ASN A 34 -11.57 -17.03 28.59
CA ASN A 34 -12.44 -16.79 29.73
C ASN A 34 -12.42 -17.94 30.76
N LEU A 35 -11.53 -18.91 30.58
CA LEU A 35 -11.39 -20.04 31.52
C LEU A 35 -10.55 -19.63 32.74
N PRO A 36 -10.87 -20.15 33.93
CA PRO A 36 -10.02 -20.00 35.12
C PRO A 36 -8.58 -20.47 34.85
N PRO A 37 -7.56 -19.83 35.43
CA PRO A 37 -6.15 -20.16 35.16
C PRO A 37 -5.78 -21.62 35.32
N ASP A 38 -6.41 -22.34 36.25
CA ASP A 38 -6.15 -23.77 36.50
C ASP A 38 -6.76 -24.67 35.44
N GLU A 39 -7.88 -24.30 34.86
CA GLU A 39 -8.54 -25.05 33.80
C GLU A 39 -7.85 -24.78 32.43
N LEU A 40 -7.34 -23.60 32.22
CA LEU A 40 -6.47 -23.23 31.09
C LEU A 40 -5.17 -24.06 31.13
N ARG A 41 -4.53 -24.17 32.33
CA ARG A 41 -3.33 -24.99 32.50
C ARG A 41 -3.60 -26.47 32.25
N ARG A 42 -4.75 -27.01 32.72
CA ARG A 42 -5.14 -28.41 32.45
C ARG A 42 -5.38 -28.67 30.96
N ARG A 43 -6.01 -27.75 30.25
CA ARG A 43 -6.21 -27.88 28.79
C ARG A 43 -4.92 -27.75 28.01
N LEU A 44 -4.05 -26.83 28.38
CA LEU A 44 -2.73 -26.67 27.75
C LEU A 44 -1.83 -27.88 28.01
N SER A 45 -1.83 -28.45 29.21
CA SER A 45 -1.09 -29.69 29.50
C SER A 45 -1.68 -30.92 28.80
N ALA A 46 -3.00 -30.96 28.60
CA ALA A 46 -3.66 -32.04 27.84
C ALA A 46 -3.43 -31.89 26.32
N MET A 47 -3.26 -30.67 25.79
CA MET A 47 -2.85 -30.45 24.41
C MET A 47 -1.38 -30.78 24.18
N ALA A 48 -0.49 -30.41 25.11
CA ALA A 48 0.92 -30.80 25.07
C ALA A 48 1.12 -32.32 25.13
N ALA A 49 0.33 -33.00 25.96
CA ALA A 49 0.36 -34.47 26.04
C ALA A 49 -0.17 -35.17 24.77
N ARG A 50 -1.02 -34.52 23.98
CA ARG A 50 -1.48 -35.04 22.68
C ARG A 50 -0.46 -34.81 21.55
N ASP A 51 0.31 -33.73 21.60
CA ASP A 51 1.42 -33.49 20.66
C ASP A 51 2.61 -34.43 20.95
N ASP A 52 2.88 -34.72 22.22
CA ASP A 52 3.89 -35.72 22.62
C ASP A 52 3.56 -37.14 22.15
N GLN A 53 2.27 -37.53 22.13
CA GLN A 53 1.86 -38.83 21.59
C GLN A 53 2.01 -38.91 20.05
N ARG A 54 1.98 -37.80 19.33
CA ARG A 54 2.19 -37.80 17.88
C ARG A 54 3.66 -37.82 17.46
N SER A 55 4.56 -37.30 18.26
CA SER A 55 6.00 -37.29 17.96
C SER A 55 6.76 -38.52 18.46
N SER A 56 6.15 -39.37 19.31
CA SER A 56 6.84 -40.54 19.88
C SER A 56 6.64 -41.85 19.10
N MET A 57 5.97 -41.83 17.94
CA MET A 57 5.60 -43.07 17.22
C MET A 57 6.70 -43.66 16.32
N ASP A 58 7.88 -43.06 16.24
CA ASP A 58 8.88 -43.46 15.23
C ASP A 58 10.10 -44.22 15.79
N ILE A 59 10.10 -44.67 17.07
CA ILE A 59 11.18 -45.50 17.62
C ILE A 59 10.61 -46.86 17.97
N ASP A 60 11.15 -47.88 17.34
CA ASP A 60 10.67 -49.26 17.37
C ASP A 60 10.61 -49.87 18.80
N PRO A 61 9.45 -50.27 19.32
CA PRO A 61 9.34 -50.96 20.62
C PRO A 61 9.66 -52.46 20.59
N GLN A 62 9.91 -53.04 19.41
CA GLN A 62 9.90 -54.52 19.28
C GLN A 62 11.19 -55.26 19.66
N GLU A 63 12.31 -54.57 19.90
CA GLU A 63 13.57 -55.25 20.27
C GLU A 63 13.79 -55.46 21.76
N THR A 64 12.85 -55.13 22.65
CA THR A 64 13.03 -55.25 24.10
C THR A 64 12.31 -56.45 24.76
N GLN A 65 11.75 -57.40 23.99
CA GLN A 65 11.01 -58.54 24.56
C GLN A 65 11.63 -59.94 24.34
N GLN A 66 12.90 -60.03 23.99
CA GLN A 66 13.56 -61.34 23.98
C GLN A 66 14.72 -61.37 24.99
N ASN A 67 14.44 -61.34 26.26
CA ASN A 67 15.31 -61.97 27.27
C ASN A 67 14.65 -61.98 28.66
N LYS A 68 13.62 -62.81 28.85
CA LYS A 68 13.20 -63.26 30.14
C LYS A 68 12.63 -64.70 29.96
N ASN A 69 13.50 -65.68 29.99
CA ASN A 69 13.14 -67.02 30.41
C ASN A 69 14.31 -67.71 31.11
N GLY A 70 14.08 -68.02 32.33
CA GLY A 70 14.42 -69.29 32.92
C GLY A 70 15.77 -69.47 33.57
N VAL A 71 15.78 -69.27 34.84
CA VAL A 71 16.86 -69.80 35.67
C VAL A 71 16.28 -70.80 36.61
N ASN A 72 16.84 -72.02 36.62
CA ASN A 72 16.93 -72.83 37.78
C ASN A 72 18.40 -73.15 38.04
N GLY A 73 18.79 -73.02 39.28
CA GLY A 73 20.12 -73.15 39.74
C GLY A 73 20.68 -74.57 39.77
N GLU A 74 21.98 -74.58 39.71
CA GLU A 74 22.84 -75.57 40.36
C GLU A 74 24.26 -74.99 40.57
N GLU A 75 24.72 -75.09 41.78
CA GLU A 75 26.07 -74.76 42.21
C GLU A 75 27.09 -75.67 41.53
N ARG A 76 28.14 -75.05 40.91
CA ARG A 76 29.43 -75.68 40.67
C ARG A 76 30.57 -74.71 40.56
N SER A 77 31.55 -74.81 41.40
CA SER A 77 32.98 -74.56 41.35
C SER A 77 33.53 -73.33 40.62
N PRO A 78 34.55 -72.60 41.14
CA PRO A 78 35.11 -71.44 40.57
C PRO A 78 35.88 -71.74 39.27
N THR A 79 35.31 -71.35 38.18
CA THR A 79 36.01 -71.30 36.90
C THR A 79 36.90 -70.04 36.83
N PRO A 80 38.03 -70.11 36.10
CA PRO A 80 38.98 -68.97 35.97
C PRO A 80 38.30 -67.73 35.46
N PRO A 81 38.86 -66.55 35.72
CA PRO A 81 38.23 -65.27 35.34
C PRO A 81 37.91 -65.31 33.86
N PRO A 82 36.70 -64.90 33.47
CA PRO A 82 36.33 -64.89 32.07
C PRO A 82 37.34 -63.95 31.37
N HIS A 83 38.01 -64.52 30.39
CA HIS A 83 38.63 -63.70 29.35
C HIS A 83 37.59 -62.65 28.99
N ARG A 84 37.96 -61.37 29.07
CA ARG A 84 37.19 -60.28 28.52
C ARG A 84 36.71 -60.76 27.16
N SER A 85 35.47 -61.23 27.09
CA SER A 85 34.79 -61.42 25.83
C SER A 85 34.89 -60.08 25.13
N ASN A 86 35.51 -60.02 23.99
CA ASN A 86 35.39 -58.90 23.09
C ASN A 86 33.85 -58.74 22.91
N SER A 87 33.22 -57.87 23.73
CA SER A 87 31.91 -57.34 23.41
C SER A 87 32.10 -56.86 22.01
N SER A 88 31.38 -57.44 21.07
CA SER A 88 31.56 -57.09 19.68
C SER A 88 31.43 -55.57 19.59
N SER A 89 32.22 -54.93 18.81
CA SER A 89 32.14 -53.48 18.59
C SER A 89 30.68 -53.04 18.24
N THR A 90 29.90 -53.99 17.78
CA THR A 90 28.44 -53.83 17.56
C THR A 90 27.64 -53.69 18.86
N ASP A 91 27.97 -54.42 19.95
CA ASP A 91 27.23 -54.30 21.23
C ASP A 91 27.50 -52.94 21.89
N GLU A 92 28.73 -52.40 21.71
CA GLU A 92 29.09 -51.08 22.16
C GLU A 92 28.36 -49.98 21.36
N ALA A 93 28.29 -50.09 20.04
CA ALA A 93 27.51 -49.18 19.17
C ALA A 93 26.04 -49.19 19.51
N ASP A 94 25.45 -50.39 19.77
CA ASP A 94 24.05 -50.52 20.18
C ASP A 94 23.79 -49.89 21.56
N SER A 95 24.76 -49.94 22.49
CA SER A 95 24.61 -49.24 23.77
C SER A 95 24.48 -47.73 23.60
N PHE A 96 25.28 -47.13 22.72
CA PHE A 96 25.18 -45.70 22.37
C PHE A 96 23.86 -45.38 21.65
N LYS A 97 23.36 -46.24 20.75
CA LYS A 97 22.04 -46.10 20.14
C LYS A 97 20.94 -46.08 21.20
N LEU A 98 21.00 -46.97 22.17
CA LEU A 98 20.02 -47.02 23.27
C LEU A 98 20.08 -45.77 24.16
N ALA A 99 21.28 -45.28 24.47
CA ALA A 99 21.45 -44.02 25.17
C ALA A 99 20.89 -42.84 24.37
N GLY A 100 21.15 -42.79 23.06
CA GLY A 100 20.59 -41.80 22.15
C GLY A 100 19.05 -41.86 22.10
N ASN A 101 18.48 -43.06 22.04
CA ASN A 101 17.03 -43.24 22.08
C ASN A 101 16.41 -42.74 23.40
N LYS A 102 17.12 -42.87 24.53
CA LYS A 102 16.68 -42.35 25.81
C LYS A 102 16.65 -40.82 25.80
N PHE A 103 17.76 -40.16 25.42
CA PHE A 103 17.82 -38.70 25.30
C PHE A 103 16.79 -38.17 24.32
N PHE A 104 16.54 -38.86 23.20
CA PHE A 104 15.52 -38.49 22.24
C PHE A 104 14.11 -38.49 22.88
N LYS A 105 13.77 -39.52 23.69
CA LYS A 105 12.50 -39.60 24.42
C LYS A 105 12.37 -38.51 25.49
N ASP A 106 13.49 -38.14 26.11
CA ASP A 106 13.57 -37.08 27.12
C ASP A 106 13.52 -35.66 26.48
N GLY A 107 13.49 -35.55 25.13
CA GLY A 107 13.45 -34.31 24.40
C GLY A 107 14.80 -33.61 24.24
N ASP A 108 15.91 -34.23 24.72
CA ASP A 108 17.27 -33.70 24.57
C ASP A 108 17.89 -34.17 23.25
N TYR A 109 17.46 -33.55 22.18
CA TYR A 109 17.84 -33.96 20.82
C TYR A 109 19.34 -33.74 20.55
N TYR A 110 19.96 -32.75 21.18
CA TYR A 110 21.40 -32.49 20.99
C TYR A 110 22.25 -33.61 21.62
N ARG A 111 21.91 -34.07 22.84
CA ARG A 111 22.59 -35.22 23.44
C ARG A 111 22.29 -36.51 22.68
N ALA A 112 21.06 -36.68 22.21
CA ALA A 112 20.72 -37.82 21.37
C ALA A 112 21.61 -37.89 20.12
N ILE A 113 21.81 -36.76 19.42
CA ILE A 113 22.72 -36.65 18.26
C ILE A 113 24.14 -37.04 18.63
N GLN A 114 24.65 -36.60 19.79
CA GLN A 114 26.01 -36.94 20.25
C GLN A 114 26.16 -38.43 20.47
N GLU A 115 25.20 -39.07 21.09
CA GLU A 115 25.26 -40.54 21.34
C GLU A 115 25.13 -41.32 20.01
N TYR A 116 24.25 -40.89 19.09
CA TYR A 116 24.21 -41.51 17.76
C TYR A 116 25.50 -41.29 16.95
N ASN A 117 26.22 -40.17 17.13
CA ASN A 117 27.52 -39.94 16.49
C ASN A 117 28.52 -41.02 16.93
N LYS A 118 28.60 -41.29 18.24
CA LYS A 118 29.45 -42.37 18.77
C LYS A 118 29.10 -43.74 18.20
N ALA A 119 27.79 -44.05 18.10
CA ALA A 119 27.33 -45.27 17.48
C ALA A 119 27.74 -45.39 15.99
N ILE A 120 27.63 -44.29 15.22
CA ILE A 120 28.02 -44.22 13.82
C ILE A 120 29.53 -44.26 13.63
N GLU A 121 30.34 -43.67 14.54
CA GLU A 121 31.78 -43.78 14.52
C GLU A 121 32.27 -45.23 14.63
N ILE A 122 31.57 -46.05 15.43
CA ILE A 122 31.88 -47.48 15.57
C ILE A 122 31.40 -48.27 14.36
N ASN A 123 30.14 -48.00 13.91
CA ASN A 123 29.56 -48.68 12.77
C ASN A 123 28.94 -47.68 11.77
N PRO A 124 29.73 -47.16 10.80
CA PRO A 124 29.32 -46.14 9.85
C PRO A 124 28.26 -46.63 8.85
N ASN A 125 28.09 -47.91 8.68
CA ASN A 125 27.19 -48.50 7.67
C ASN A 125 25.87 -49.01 8.28
N SER A 126 25.50 -48.58 9.47
CA SER A 126 24.21 -48.90 10.05
C SER A 126 23.13 -47.92 9.60
N SER A 127 22.21 -48.35 8.75
CA SER A 127 21.05 -47.55 8.32
C SER A 127 20.18 -47.13 9.51
N ALA A 128 20.06 -47.97 10.53
CA ALA A 128 19.28 -47.69 11.74
C ALA A 128 19.84 -46.51 12.55
N TYR A 129 21.17 -46.44 12.74
CA TYR A 129 21.79 -45.33 13.49
C TYR A 129 21.66 -44.00 12.75
N LEU A 130 21.92 -44.01 11.44
CA LEU A 130 21.73 -42.82 10.58
C LEU A 130 20.26 -42.36 10.58
N SER A 131 19.32 -43.28 10.42
CA SER A 131 17.91 -42.96 10.44
C SER A 131 17.46 -42.38 11.79
N ASN A 132 17.98 -42.88 12.93
CA ASN A 132 17.66 -42.33 14.24
C ASN A 132 18.30 -40.96 14.48
N ARG A 133 19.54 -40.77 14.00
CA ARG A 133 20.18 -39.43 14.02
C ARG A 133 19.43 -38.44 13.16
N ALA A 134 18.97 -38.84 11.97
CA ALA A 134 18.10 -38.01 11.13
C ALA A 134 16.80 -37.59 11.86
N ALA A 135 16.20 -38.49 12.63
CA ALA A 135 15.04 -38.14 13.44
C ALA A 135 15.37 -37.13 14.54
N ALA A 136 16.53 -37.28 15.18
CA ALA A 136 17.01 -36.33 16.19
C ALA A 136 17.33 -34.94 15.57
N HIS A 137 18.01 -34.92 14.43
CA HIS A 137 18.26 -33.68 13.66
C HIS A 137 16.94 -33.01 13.25
N MET A 138 15.94 -33.75 12.76
CA MET A 138 14.63 -33.21 12.41
C MET A 138 13.94 -32.56 13.62
N SER A 139 13.97 -33.23 14.79
CA SER A 139 13.40 -32.71 16.03
C SER A 139 14.17 -31.51 16.57
N ALA A 140 15.49 -31.45 16.34
CA ALA A 140 16.35 -30.30 16.61
C ALA A 140 16.24 -29.20 15.55
N LYS A 141 15.33 -29.33 14.55
CA LYS A 141 15.12 -28.38 13.44
C LYS A 141 16.31 -28.22 12.50
N GLN A 142 17.20 -29.18 12.48
CA GLN A 142 18.40 -29.24 11.62
C GLN A 142 18.07 -30.07 10.36
N TYR A 143 17.15 -29.59 9.53
CA TYR A 143 16.55 -30.38 8.44
C TYR A 143 17.54 -30.77 7.33
N LEU A 144 18.58 -29.96 7.08
CA LEU A 144 19.61 -30.30 6.08
C LEU A 144 20.47 -31.47 6.55
N ASN A 145 20.94 -31.47 7.81
CA ASN A 145 21.69 -32.59 8.38
C ASN A 145 20.82 -33.87 8.43
N ALA A 146 19.51 -33.68 8.74
CA ALA A 146 18.56 -34.80 8.70
C ALA A 146 18.41 -35.37 7.28
N LEU A 147 18.47 -34.53 6.23
CA LEU A 147 18.41 -34.97 4.84
C LEU A 147 19.62 -35.80 4.45
N GLU A 148 20.84 -35.33 4.78
CA GLU A 148 22.09 -36.07 4.50
C GLU A 148 22.08 -37.46 5.14
N ASP A 149 21.68 -37.54 6.42
CA ASP A 149 21.63 -38.81 7.15
C ASP A 149 20.61 -39.77 6.57
N ILE A 150 19.41 -39.27 6.21
CA ILE A 150 18.34 -40.14 5.72
C ILE A 150 18.61 -40.66 4.30
N GLU A 151 19.23 -39.81 3.43
CA GLU A 151 19.66 -40.21 2.09
C GLU A 151 20.69 -41.34 2.20
N ARG A 152 21.71 -41.17 3.03
CA ARG A 152 22.72 -42.24 3.28
C ARG A 152 22.10 -43.47 3.91
N SER A 153 21.14 -43.31 4.84
CA SER A 153 20.41 -44.44 5.43
C SER A 153 19.63 -45.24 4.38
N ASN A 154 19.01 -44.54 3.40
CA ASN A 154 18.28 -45.18 2.28
C ASN A 154 19.22 -45.88 1.27
N GLU A 155 20.45 -45.37 1.08
CA GLU A 155 21.47 -46.05 0.26
C GLU A 155 21.87 -47.41 0.88
N LEU A 156 21.97 -47.46 2.21
CA LEU A 156 22.34 -48.67 2.94
C LEU A 156 21.20 -49.70 3.08
N ASP A 157 19.97 -49.25 3.17
CA ASP A 157 18.78 -50.07 3.30
C ASP A 157 17.66 -49.53 2.37
N PRO A 158 17.77 -49.81 1.08
CA PRO A 158 16.79 -49.37 0.10
C PRO A 158 15.43 -49.97 0.32
N ASN A 159 14.37 -49.16 0.12
CA ASN A 159 12.97 -49.57 0.25
C ASN A 159 12.49 -49.86 1.68
N ASN A 160 13.24 -49.48 2.70
CA ASN A 160 12.75 -49.55 4.07
C ASN A 160 11.65 -48.47 4.27
N ALA A 161 10.42 -48.93 4.51
CA ALA A 161 9.26 -48.05 4.64
C ALA A 161 9.45 -46.95 5.69
N LYS A 162 10.04 -47.28 6.87
CA LYS A 162 10.29 -46.30 7.93
C LYS A 162 11.27 -45.18 7.50
N ILE A 163 12.33 -45.57 6.80
CA ILE A 163 13.33 -44.62 6.26
C ILE A 163 12.66 -43.72 5.23
N MET A 164 11.91 -44.31 4.30
CA MET A 164 11.24 -43.57 3.23
C MET A 164 10.17 -42.60 3.76
N HIS A 165 9.35 -42.98 4.72
CA HIS A 165 8.39 -42.09 5.37
C HIS A 165 9.08 -40.90 6.07
N ARG A 166 10.18 -41.16 6.78
CA ARG A 166 10.97 -40.11 7.43
C ARG A 166 11.60 -39.17 6.40
N TRP A 167 12.13 -39.72 5.33
CA TRP A 167 12.70 -38.97 4.22
C TRP A 167 11.66 -38.04 3.58
N ALA A 168 10.48 -38.54 3.26
CA ALA A 168 9.39 -37.73 2.72
C ALA A 168 8.95 -36.62 3.68
N LYS A 169 8.92 -36.87 4.99
CA LYS A 169 8.63 -35.84 5.99
C LYS A 169 9.69 -34.78 6.06
N ILE A 170 10.97 -35.14 5.97
CA ILE A 170 12.08 -34.17 5.91
C ILE A 170 11.99 -33.33 4.64
N LEU A 171 11.75 -33.94 3.46
CA LEU A 171 11.59 -33.24 2.19
C LEU A 171 10.40 -32.27 2.21
N THR A 172 9.28 -32.69 2.82
CA THR A 172 8.11 -31.81 3.00
C THR A 172 8.45 -30.59 3.87
N ASN A 173 9.14 -30.80 4.98
CA ASN A 173 9.59 -29.70 5.85
C ASN A 173 10.57 -28.76 5.16
N LEU A 174 11.36 -29.24 4.20
CA LEU A 174 12.28 -28.45 3.39
C LEU A 174 11.60 -27.74 2.20
N GLY A 175 10.28 -27.93 2.02
CA GLY A 175 9.55 -27.31 0.91
C GLY A 175 9.77 -28.00 -0.44
N ARG A 176 10.08 -29.31 -0.42
CA ARG A 176 10.30 -30.17 -1.60
C ARG A 176 9.16 -31.20 -1.74
N PRO A 177 7.87 -30.79 -1.89
CA PRO A 177 6.73 -31.70 -1.82
C PRO A 177 6.69 -32.71 -2.98
N THR A 178 7.15 -32.32 -4.16
CA THR A 178 7.19 -33.20 -5.34
C THR A 178 8.06 -34.42 -5.08
N GLU A 179 9.27 -34.20 -4.55
CA GLU A 179 10.21 -35.25 -4.20
C GLU A 179 9.71 -36.11 -3.04
N ALA A 180 9.05 -35.48 -2.06
CA ALA A 180 8.42 -36.20 -0.95
C ALA A 180 7.36 -37.20 -1.45
N LEU A 181 6.52 -36.77 -2.40
CA LEU A 181 5.49 -37.62 -3.00
C LEU A 181 6.08 -38.73 -3.88
N ASP A 182 7.17 -38.43 -4.59
CA ASP A 182 7.91 -39.44 -5.37
C ASP A 182 8.48 -40.53 -4.45
N VAL A 183 9.10 -40.16 -3.34
CA VAL A 183 9.55 -41.12 -2.34
C VAL A 183 8.38 -41.94 -1.80
N LEU A 184 7.25 -41.30 -1.41
CA LEU A 184 6.07 -42.00 -0.86
C LEU A 184 5.39 -42.91 -1.88
N SER A 185 5.53 -42.65 -3.18
CA SER A 185 4.99 -43.50 -4.23
C SER A 185 5.67 -44.88 -4.30
N ARG A 186 6.91 -44.95 -3.84
CA ARG A 186 7.77 -46.15 -3.88
C ARG A 186 7.68 -46.99 -2.61
N VAL A 187 7.01 -46.50 -1.56
CA VAL A 187 6.86 -47.21 -0.27
C VAL A 187 5.98 -48.44 -0.38
N GLN A 188 6.41 -49.54 0.24
CA GLN A 188 5.62 -50.79 0.37
C GLN A 188 5.55 -51.23 1.83
N PRO A 189 4.31 -51.48 2.37
CA PRO A 189 2.99 -51.30 1.72
C PRO A 189 2.73 -49.83 1.38
N ALA A 190 1.85 -49.58 0.41
CA ALA A 190 1.58 -48.22 -0.10
C ALA A 190 1.32 -47.21 1.03
N ALA A 191 1.93 -46.05 0.95
CA ALA A 191 1.77 -44.96 1.90
C ALA A 191 0.29 -44.55 2.03
N THR A 192 -0.17 -44.33 3.25
CA THR A 192 -1.57 -43.97 3.52
C THR A 192 -1.87 -42.55 3.05
N ALA A 193 -3.16 -42.23 2.90
CA ALA A 193 -3.58 -40.87 2.56
C ALA A 193 -3.13 -39.85 3.63
N THR A 194 -3.05 -40.25 4.89
CA THR A 194 -2.59 -39.40 6.00
C THR A 194 -1.10 -39.08 5.91
N ASP A 195 -0.28 -40.01 5.42
CA ASP A 195 1.16 -39.78 5.22
C ASP A 195 1.44 -38.86 4.06
N ARG A 196 0.61 -38.92 3.01
CA ARG A 196 0.75 -38.11 1.78
C ARG A 196 0.15 -36.71 1.92
N ALA A 197 -0.89 -36.56 2.74
CA ALA A 197 -1.68 -35.32 2.85
C ALA A 197 -0.85 -34.03 3.06
N PRO A 198 0.19 -33.99 3.91
CA PRO A 198 1.00 -32.77 4.09
C PRO A 198 1.73 -32.36 2.80
N ALA A 199 2.36 -33.31 2.11
CA ALA A 199 3.08 -33.06 0.88
C ALA A 199 2.12 -32.71 -0.28
N GLU A 200 0.98 -33.43 -0.41
CA GLU A 200 -0.06 -33.16 -1.40
C GLU A 200 -0.70 -31.78 -1.19
N LYS A 201 -0.97 -31.40 0.05
CA LYS A 201 -1.48 -30.06 0.39
C LYS A 201 -0.50 -28.97 -0.06
N MET A 202 0.77 -29.11 0.28
CA MET A 202 1.81 -28.17 -0.07
C MET A 202 1.98 -28.09 -1.60
N GLN A 203 2.07 -29.23 -2.28
CA GLN A 203 2.21 -29.29 -3.74
C GLN A 203 1.03 -28.61 -4.44
N ARG A 204 -0.20 -28.89 -4.00
CA ARG A 204 -1.42 -28.29 -4.56
C ARG A 204 -1.38 -26.76 -4.49
N PHE A 205 -1.00 -26.22 -3.34
CA PHE A 205 -0.91 -24.76 -3.21
C PHE A 205 0.18 -24.15 -4.08
N VAL A 206 1.34 -24.79 -4.21
CA VAL A 206 2.41 -24.33 -5.09
C VAL A 206 1.98 -24.38 -6.55
N GLN A 207 1.35 -25.48 -6.98
CA GLN A 207 0.82 -25.62 -8.35
C GLN A 207 -0.27 -24.57 -8.63
N GLN A 208 -1.20 -24.39 -7.71
CA GLN A 208 -2.23 -23.36 -7.84
C GLN A 208 -1.64 -21.96 -7.95
N ALA A 209 -0.56 -21.67 -7.21
CA ALA A 209 0.14 -20.40 -7.32
C ALA A 209 0.76 -20.21 -8.72
N GLU A 210 1.38 -21.25 -9.27
CA GLU A 210 1.98 -21.24 -10.63
C GLU A 210 0.91 -21.06 -11.71
N GLU A 211 -0.19 -21.82 -11.63
CA GLU A 211 -1.32 -21.75 -12.56
C GLU A 211 -1.97 -20.36 -12.54
N THR A 212 -2.31 -19.86 -11.34
CA THR A 212 -2.90 -18.54 -11.15
C THR A 212 -1.99 -17.42 -11.72
N LEU A 213 -0.68 -17.55 -11.49
CA LEU A 213 0.28 -16.58 -12.02
C LEU A 213 0.37 -16.63 -13.56
N SER A 214 0.25 -17.81 -14.15
CA SER A 214 0.29 -18.01 -15.62
C SER A 214 -0.97 -17.49 -16.30
N GLU A 215 -2.13 -17.64 -15.69
CA GLU A 215 -3.43 -17.18 -16.21
C GLU A 215 -3.64 -15.67 -16.09
N ASP A 216 -2.79 -14.98 -15.33
CA ASP A 216 -2.85 -13.54 -15.06
C ASP A 216 -4.19 -13.07 -14.42
N ARG A 217 -4.86 -13.98 -13.74
CA ARG A 217 -6.13 -13.72 -13.05
C ARG A 217 -6.00 -13.97 -11.56
N GLY A 218 -6.50 -13.01 -10.76
CA GLY A 218 -6.51 -13.20 -9.31
C GLY A 218 -5.11 -13.30 -8.69
N VAL A 219 -4.16 -12.50 -9.16
CA VAL A 219 -2.72 -12.55 -8.76
C VAL A 219 -2.51 -12.49 -7.24
N SER A 220 -3.42 -11.86 -6.49
CA SER A 220 -3.40 -11.86 -5.01
C SER A 220 -3.53 -13.27 -4.42
N MET A 221 -4.20 -14.20 -5.13
CA MET A 221 -4.34 -15.60 -4.70
C MET A 221 -2.98 -16.31 -4.68
N VAL A 222 -2.03 -15.91 -5.55
CA VAL A 222 -0.65 -16.46 -5.56
C VAL A 222 -0.01 -16.29 -4.17
N ILE A 223 -0.11 -15.10 -3.60
CA ILE A 223 0.46 -14.82 -2.27
C ILE A 223 -0.21 -15.65 -1.20
N PHE A 224 -1.54 -15.78 -1.24
CA PHE A 224 -2.28 -16.64 -0.33
C PHE A 224 -1.86 -18.11 -0.43
N CYS A 225 -1.76 -18.64 -1.65
CA CYS A 225 -1.34 -20.01 -1.90
C CYS A 225 0.09 -20.27 -1.39
N LEU A 226 1.03 -19.36 -1.65
CA LEU A 226 2.39 -19.47 -1.14
C LEU A 226 2.44 -19.40 0.40
N GLU A 227 1.60 -18.56 1.02
CA GLU A 227 1.49 -18.51 2.48
C GLU A 227 0.95 -19.84 3.06
N GLN A 228 -0.05 -20.45 2.41
CA GLN A 228 -0.53 -21.78 2.81
C GLN A 228 0.53 -22.87 2.62
N ALA A 229 1.33 -22.79 1.55
CA ALA A 229 2.44 -23.71 1.34
C ALA A 229 3.54 -23.52 2.41
N ARG A 230 3.84 -22.27 2.77
CA ARG A 230 4.83 -21.89 3.80
C ARG A 230 4.50 -22.46 5.18
N GLN A 231 3.22 -22.59 5.54
CA GLN A 231 2.79 -23.21 6.79
C GLN A 231 3.24 -24.68 6.94
N GLY A 232 3.53 -25.35 5.83
CA GLY A 232 4.05 -26.72 5.83
C GLY A 232 5.57 -26.81 5.99
N LEU A 233 6.29 -25.69 5.96
CA LEU A 233 7.73 -25.68 6.15
C LEU A 233 8.11 -25.93 7.61
N GLY A 234 9.23 -26.59 7.80
CA GLY A 234 9.83 -26.77 9.13
C GLY A 234 10.24 -25.43 9.74
N GLN A 235 10.20 -25.36 11.05
CA GLN A 235 10.56 -24.12 11.76
C GLN A 235 12.02 -23.72 11.47
N GLY A 236 12.23 -22.49 11.01
CA GLY A 236 13.55 -21.98 10.66
C GLY A 236 14.05 -22.41 9.28
N VAL A 237 13.25 -23.14 8.52
CA VAL A 237 13.57 -23.46 7.13
C VAL A 237 13.32 -22.25 6.27
N LYS A 238 14.33 -21.92 5.45
CA LYS A 238 14.22 -20.85 4.47
C LYS A 238 13.29 -21.30 3.33
N GLU A 239 12.46 -20.36 2.90
CA GLU A 239 11.56 -20.56 1.77
C GLU A 239 12.34 -20.95 0.49
N PRO A 240 11.87 -21.94 -0.28
CA PRO A 240 12.49 -22.31 -1.54
C PRO A 240 12.57 -21.12 -2.51
N ARG A 241 13.73 -20.94 -3.16
CA ARG A 241 13.96 -19.83 -4.10
C ARG A 241 12.83 -19.68 -5.14
N LYS A 242 12.30 -20.80 -5.66
CA LYS A 242 11.19 -20.79 -6.61
C LYS A 242 9.97 -20.05 -6.08
N TRP A 243 9.62 -20.23 -4.80
CA TRP A 243 8.46 -19.58 -4.17
C TRP A 243 8.71 -18.08 -3.98
N THR A 244 9.92 -17.72 -3.59
CA THR A 244 10.35 -16.31 -3.47
C THR A 244 10.23 -15.59 -4.80
N LEU A 245 10.65 -16.23 -5.91
CA LEU A 245 10.51 -15.69 -7.26
C LEU A 245 9.04 -15.57 -7.70
N LEU A 246 8.20 -16.58 -7.41
CA LEU A 246 6.76 -16.52 -7.69
C LEU A 246 6.09 -15.38 -6.91
N ALA A 247 6.45 -15.22 -5.63
CA ALA A 247 5.93 -14.12 -4.82
C ALA A 247 6.33 -12.75 -5.37
N ALA A 248 7.59 -12.59 -5.77
CA ALA A 248 8.08 -11.36 -6.39
C ALA A 248 7.38 -11.04 -7.71
N GLU A 249 7.20 -12.05 -8.56
CA GLU A 249 6.50 -11.92 -9.83
C GLU A 249 5.03 -11.53 -9.62
N ALA A 250 4.35 -12.14 -8.65
CA ALA A 250 2.99 -11.77 -8.28
C ALA A 250 2.91 -10.32 -7.80
N GLN A 251 3.85 -9.87 -6.98
CA GLN A 251 3.90 -8.48 -6.52
C GLN A 251 4.13 -7.50 -7.68
N LEU A 252 5.01 -7.83 -8.64
CA LEU A 252 5.23 -7.02 -9.84
C LEU A 252 3.98 -6.94 -10.73
N LYS A 253 3.25 -8.04 -10.90
CA LYS A 253 2.01 -8.09 -11.70
C LYS A 253 0.86 -7.31 -11.07
N MET A 254 0.76 -7.26 -9.73
CA MET A 254 -0.23 -6.43 -9.04
C MET A 254 -0.06 -4.94 -9.32
N ASN A 255 1.15 -4.50 -9.59
CA ASN A 255 1.53 -3.17 -10.10
C ASN A 255 0.85 -1.99 -9.38
N ASN A 256 0.86 -2.01 -8.05
CA ASN A 256 0.51 -0.87 -7.20
C ASN A 256 1.70 -0.50 -6.31
N SER A 257 1.73 0.72 -5.76
CA SER A 257 2.86 1.25 -5.00
C SER A 257 3.30 0.31 -3.86
N ASN A 258 2.35 -0.26 -3.10
CA ASN A 258 2.64 -1.19 -2.01
C ASN A 258 3.23 -2.51 -2.53
N SER A 259 2.67 -3.07 -3.61
CA SER A 259 3.16 -4.33 -4.18
C SER A 259 4.55 -4.16 -4.81
N LEU A 260 4.81 -3.05 -5.49
CA LEU A 260 6.13 -2.74 -6.03
C LEU A 260 7.18 -2.60 -4.92
N GLY A 261 6.83 -1.96 -3.79
CA GLY A 261 7.68 -1.92 -2.60
C GLY A 261 8.01 -3.32 -2.07
N LYS A 262 7.00 -4.19 -1.92
CA LYS A 262 7.20 -5.58 -1.50
C LYS A 262 8.08 -6.39 -2.46
N ALA A 263 7.92 -6.18 -3.78
CA ALA A 263 8.80 -6.81 -4.77
C ALA A 263 10.26 -6.35 -4.61
N GLN A 264 10.48 -5.06 -4.32
CA GLN A 264 11.81 -4.54 -4.02
C GLN A 264 12.37 -5.14 -2.72
N ASP A 265 11.57 -5.26 -1.66
CA ASP A 265 11.99 -5.87 -0.39
C ASP A 265 12.42 -7.34 -0.57
N ILE A 266 11.65 -8.12 -1.34
CA ILE A 266 12.00 -9.49 -1.70
C ILE A 266 13.34 -9.52 -2.43
N ALA A 267 13.51 -8.67 -3.45
CA ALA A 267 14.75 -8.60 -4.22
C ALA A 267 15.96 -8.17 -3.34
N ILE A 268 15.76 -7.22 -2.43
CA ILE A 268 16.78 -6.80 -1.46
C ILE A 268 17.15 -7.98 -0.53
N GLY A 269 16.16 -8.75 -0.08
CA GLY A 269 16.39 -9.96 0.70
C GLY A 269 17.31 -10.95 -0.03
N MET A 270 16.99 -11.22 -1.31
CA MET A 270 17.82 -12.10 -2.16
C MET A 270 19.23 -11.54 -2.38
N LEU A 271 19.38 -10.23 -2.60
CA LEU A 271 20.68 -9.57 -2.79
C LEU A 271 21.54 -9.53 -1.52
N ARG A 272 20.95 -9.56 -0.33
CA ARG A 272 21.70 -9.71 0.94
C ARG A 272 22.36 -11.07 1.07
N GLU A 273 21.75 -12.10 0.50
CA GLU A 273 22.29 -13.46 0.50
C GLU A 273 23.29 -13.68 -0.62
N ASN A 274 22.96 -13.22 -1.81
CA ASN A 274 23.85 -13.23 -2.97
C ASN A 274 23.80 -11.87 -3.65
N SER A 275 24.80 -11.04 -3.40
CA SER A 275 24.91 -9.69 -3.98
C SER A 275 25.03 -9.67 -5.52
N GLN A 276 25.33 -10.81 -6.13
CA GLN A 276 25.45 -11.00 -7.57
C GLN A 276 24.30 -11.85 -8.14
N ASP A 277 23.11 -11.78 -7.55
CA ASP A 277 21.92 -12.50 -8.03
C ASP A 277 21.25 -11.75 -9.19
N PRO A 278 21.31 -12.26 -10.43
CA PRO A 278 20.74 -11.56 -11.60
C PRO A 278 19.22 -11.52 -11.57
N ASP A 279 18.54 -12.56 -11.05
CA ASP A 279 17.08 -12.57 -10.93
C ASP A 279 16.61 -11.47 -9.96
N ALA A 280 17.28 -11.33 -8.82
CA ALA A 280 16.96 -10.30 -7.86
C ALA A 280 17.19 -8.89 -8.42
N MET A 281 18.26 -8.69 -9.19
CA MET A 281 18.51 -7.43 -9.89
C MET A 281 17.44 -7.14 -10.93
N LEU A 282 17.00 -8.15 -11.69
CA LEU A 282 15.92 -8.01 -12.68
C LEU A 282 14.60 -7.65 -12.00
N ILE A 283 14.20 -8.33 -10.92
CA ILE A 283 12.99 -8.02 -10.16
C ILE A 283 13.01 -6.56 -9.69
N ARG A 284 14.12 -6.13 -9.12
CA ARG A 284 14.28 -4.77 -8.62
C ARG A 284 14.24 -3.74 -9.76
N ALA A 285 14.87 -4.05 -10.90
CA ALA A 285 14.84 -3.21 -12.09
C ALA A 285 13.42 -3.07 -12.65
N ARG A 286 12.65 -4.16 -12.68
CA ARG A 286 11.23 -4.15 -13.10
C ARG A 286 10.39 -3.31 -12.15
N ALA A 287 10.60 -3.43 -10.84
CA ALA A 287 9.89 -2.62 -9.85
C ALA A 287 10.20 -1.12 -10.02
N PHE A 288 11.46 -0.73 -10.18
CA PHE A 288 11.82 0.67 -10.46
C PHE A 288 11.25 1.18 -11.79
N TYR A 289 11.25 0.35 -12.82
CA TYR A 289 10.65 0.72 -14.10
C TYR A 289 9.14 0.93 -13.98
N ALA A 290 8.45 0.06 -13.24
CA ALA A 290 7.01 0.17 -13.01
C ALA A 290 6.63 1.40 -12.16
N SER A 291 7.50 1.87 -11.26
CA SER A 291 7.33 3.12 -10.50
C SER A 291 7.88 4.36 -11.21
N GLY A 292 8.28 4.23 -12.49
CA GLY A 292 8.74 5.33 -13.33
C GLY A 292 10.14 5.86 -13.00
N GLU A 293 10.96 5.07 -12.27
CA GLU A 293 12.35 5.38 -11.94
C GLU A 293 13.30 4.76 -12.99
N THR A 294 13.23 5.26 -14.22
CA THR A 294 13.91 4.69 -15.39
C THR A 294 15.42 4.63 -15.25
N ASP A 295 16.06 5.63 -14.61
CA ASP A 295 17.52 5.68 -14.48
C ASP A 295 18.04 4.57 -13.57
N GLN A 296 17.34 4.30 -12.46
CA GLN A 296 17.66 3.21 -11.55
C GLN A 296 17.44 1.84 -12.21
N ALA A 297 16.34 1.71 -12.95
CA ALA A 297 16.06 0.50 -13.73
C ALA A 297 17.16 0.23 -14.76
N LEU A 298 17.59 1.24 -15.53
CA LEU A 298 18.67 1.12 -16.52
C LEU A 298 20.00 0.71 -15.90
N LYS A 299 20.34 1.29 -14.73
CA LYS A 299 21.56 0.94 -14.00
C LYS A 299 21.56 -0.53 -13.58
N LEU A 300 20.46 -0.97 -12.97
CA LEU A 300 20.34 -2.37 -12.52
C LEU A 300 20.31 -3.36 -13.68
N LEU A 301 19.63 -3.04 -14.79
CA LEU A 301 19.61 -3.89 -15.98
C LEU A 301 20.99 -4.06 -16.59
N LYS A 302 21.80 -2.98 -16.64
CA LYS A 302 23.19 -3.07 -17.12
C LYS A 302 24.05 -3.93 -16.18
N MET A 303 23.87 -3.81 -14.86
CA MET A 303 24.56 -4.66 -13.87
C MET A 303 24.13 -6.13 -14.02
N CYS A 304 22.81 -6.39 -14.13
CA CYS A 304 22.26 -7.72 -14.34
C CYS A 304 22.85 -8.40 -15.58
N LEU A 305 22.89 -7.69 -16.72
CA LEU A 305 23.45 -8.20 -17.97
C LEU A 305 24.99 -8.30 -17.96
N GLY A 306 25.65 -7.60 -17.04
CA GLY A 306 27.07 -7.81 -16.77
C GLY A 306 27.36 -9.15 -16.09
N LEU A 307 26.39 -9.69 -15.34
CA LEU A 307 26.48 -10.99 -14.67
C LEU A 307 25.93 -12.14 -15.54
N ASP A 308 24.79 -11.91 -16.19
CA ASP A 308 24.17 -12.87 -17.11
C ASP A 308 23.81 -12.15 -18.44
N PRO A 309 24.73 -12.17 -19.42
CA PRO A 309 24.53 -11.52 -20.71
C PRO A 309 23.39 -12.11 -21.53
N ASP A 310 23.03 -13.38 -21.29
CA ASP A 310 22.03 -14.12 -22.08
C ASP A 310 20.61 -14.04 -21.49
N MET A 311 20.41 -13.31 -20.41
CA MET A 311 19.11 -13.16 -19.77
C MET A 311 18.12 -12.41 -20.66
N LYS A 312 17.33 -13.17 -21.42
CA LYS A 312 16.38 -12.65 -22.44
C LYS A 312 15.40 -11.61 -21.90
N GLN A 313 14.94 -11.80 -20.66
CA GLN A 313 13.99 -10.86 -20.02
C GLN A 313 14.65 -9.50 -19.73
N ALA A 314 15.88 -9.49 -19.23
CA ALA A 314 16.64 -8.27 -18.97
C ALA A 314 16.97 -7.53 -20.27
N ILE A 315 17.38 -8.24 -21.34
CA ILE A 315 17.65 -7.66 -22.65
C ILE A 315 16.40 -7.00 -23.23
N LYS A 316 15.25 -7.72 -23.18
CA LYS A 316 13.97 -7.17 -23.67
C LYS A 316 13.59 -5.91 -22.92
N LEU A 317 13.63 -5.94 -21.60
CA LEU A 317 13.29 -4.80 -20.76
C LEU A 317 14.25 -3.62 -20.99
N LEU A 318 15.55 -3.88 -21.07
CA LEU A 318 16.55 -2.84 -21.32
C LEU A 318 16.24 -2.08 -22.64
N ARG A 319 15.90 -2.79 -23.71
CA ARG A 319 15.55 -2.18 -25.01
C ARG A 319 14.30 -1.31 -24.90
N ILE A 320 13.27 -1.79 -24.19
CA ILE A 320 12.03 -1.05 -23.96
C ILE A 320 12.33 0.24 -23.18
N VAL A 321 13.02 0.12 -22.04
CA VAL A 321 13.32 1.27 -21.17
C VAL A 321 14.20 2.29 -21.89
N GLN A 322 15.22 1.85 -22.63
CA GLN A 322 16.09 2.74 -23.42
C GLN A 322 15.31 3.48 -24.50
N LYS A 323 14.48 2.76 -25.28
CA LYS A 323 13.67 3.38 -26.33
C LYS A 323 12.70 4.41 -25.74
N LEU A 324 11.97 4.03 -24.67
CA LEU A 324 11.00 4.90 -24.00
C LEU A 324 11.68 6.16 -23.43
N SER A 325 12.78 5.99 -22.70
CA SER A 325 13.54 7.11 -22.11
C SER A 325 14.02 8.07 -23.19
N ARG A 326 14.64 7.52 -24.25
CA ARG A 326 15.16 8.30 -25.37
C ARG A 326 14.06 9.10 -26.07
N THR A 327 12.94 8.44 -26.45
CA THR A 327 11.85 9.11 -27.15
C THR A 327 11.20 10.19 -26.30
N LYS A 328 11.03 9.93 -24.98
CA LYS A 328 10.55 10.93 -24.01
C LYS A 328 11.50 12.14 -23.90
N GLU A 329 12.81 11.90 -23.86
CA GLU A 329 13.81 12.97 -23.78
C GLU A 329 13.88 13.79 -25.05
N GLU A 330 13.76 13.17 -26.22
CA GLU A 330 13.64 13.85 -27.53
C GLU A 330 12.37 14.71 -27.55
N GLY A 331 11.23 14.20 -27.05
CA GLY A 331 9.99 14.98 -26.88
C GLY A 331 10.16 16.18 -25.95
N ASN A 332 10.84 15.98 -24.81
CA ASN A 332 11.15 17.08 -23.88
C ASN A 332 12.09 18.14 -24.53
N ALA A 333 13.03 17.72 -25.36
CA ALA A 333 13.92 18.63 -26.09
C ALA A 333 13.14 19.46 -27.14
N ALA A 334 12.27 18.82 -27.92
CA ALA A 334 11.38 19.48 -28.88
C ALA A 334 10.45 20.47 -28.16
N PHE A 335 9.89 20.09 -27.02
CA PHE A 335 9.06 20.98 -26.20
C PHE A 335 9.84 22.22 -25.72
N LYS A 336 11.07 22.05 -25.25
CA LYS A 336 11.95 23.17 -24.84
C LYS A 336 12.30 24.08 -26.03
N ALA A 337 12.45 23.52 -27.22
CA ALA A 337 12.66 24.25 -28.46
C ALA A 337 11.37 24.94 -28.96
N LYS A 338 10.24 24.81 -28.27
CA LYS A 338 8.91 25.30 -28.61
C LYS A 338 8.32 24.68 -29.89
N ASP A 339 8.88 23.60 -30.36
CA ASP A 339 8.29 22.75 -31.42
C ASP A 339 7.28 21.78 -30.78
N TYR A 340 6.12 22.33 -30.45
CA TYR A 340 5.10 21.59 -29.69
C TYR A 340 4.46 20.48 -30.51
N ARG A 341 4.34 20.62 -31.84
CA ARG A 341 3.78 19.57 -32.70
C ARG A 341 4.71 18.36 -32.75
N HIS A 342 5.99 18.60 -33.01
CA HIS A 342 6.97 17.53 -32.98
C HIS A 342 7.11 16.87 -31.61
N ALA A 343 6.99 17.66 -30.52
CA ALA A 343 6.95 17.10 -29.17
C ALA A 343 5.75 16.16 -28.95
N ILE A 344 4.55 16.53 -29.44
CA ILE A 344 3.34 15.69 -29.37
C ILE A 344 3.53 14.38 -30.13
N ASP A 345 4.13 14.42 -31.34
CA ASP A 345 4.41 13.22 -32.13
C ASP A 345 5.36 12.28 -31.39
N LEU A 346 6.43 12.82 -30.80
CA LEU A 346 7.39 12.05 -30.02
C LEU A 346 6.78 11.46 -28.73
N TYR A 347 5.97 12.22 -28.01
CA TYR A 347 5.26 11.70 -26.83
C TYR A 347 4.26 10.61 -27.23
N SER A 348 3.60 10.75 -28.38
CA SER A 348 2.67 9.73 -28.89
C SER A 348 3.41 8.44 -29.24
N GLN A 349 4.56 8.53 -29.91
CA GLN A 349 5.44 7.38 -30.15
C GLN A 349 5.94 6.76 -28.83
N ALA A 350 6.24 7.58 -27.81
CA ALA A 350 6.67 7.06 -26.52
C ALA A 350 5.57 6.25 -25.83
N LEU A 351 4.30 6.65 -25.91
CA LEU A 351 3.15 5.92 -25.37
C LEU A 351 2.95 4.55 -26.06
N GLU A 352 3.30 4.44 -27.33
CA GLU A 352 3.22 3.17 -28.08
C GLU A 352 4.32 2.16 -27.70
N VAL A 353 5.44 2.62 -27.12
CA VAL A 353 6.57 1.74 -26.77
C VAL A 353 6.19 0.73 -25.69
N ASP A 354 5.48 1.18 -24.65
CA ASP A 354 5.00 0.33 -23.55
C ASP A 354 3.66 0.83 -23.00
N PRO A 355 2.55 0.39 -23.59
CA PRO A 355 1.21 0.79 -23.15
C PRO A 355 0.84 0.33 -21.73
N VAL A 356 1.60 -0.64 -21.17
CA VAL A 356 1.28 -1.27 -19.89
C VAL A 356 1.83 -0.48 -18.69
N ASN A 357 2.89 0.29 -18.90
CA ASN A 357 3.51 1.07 -17.82
C ASN A 357 2.68 2.31 -17.46
N LYS A 358 1.82 2.16 -16.45
CA LYS A 358 0.88 3.20 -16.03
C LYS A 358 1.57 4.50 -15.59
N ASP A 359 2.61 4.38 -14.77
CA ASP A 359 3.28 5.53 -14.15
C ASP A 359 4.05 6.37 -15.18
N MET A 360 4.76 5.71 -16.09
CA MET A 360 5.45 6.39 -17.18
C MET A 360 4.48 7.03 -18.16
N ASN A 361 3.41 6.32 -18.53
CA ASN A 361 2.41 6.82 -19.47
C ASN A 361 1.66 8.02 -18.89
N ALA A 362 1.31 8.00 -17.58
CA ALA A 362 0.71 9.16 -16.91
C ALA A 362 1.62 10.41 -17.00
N LYS A 363 2.93 10.24 -16.79
CA LYS A 363 3.92 11.34 -16.92
C LYS A 363 4.06 11.83 -18.35
N ILE A 364 4.06 10.94 -19.34
CA ILE A 364 4.15 11.29 -20.76
C ILE A 364 2.88 12.02 -21.22
N LEU A 365 1.70 11.52 -20.85
CA LEU A 365 0.40 12.15 -21.12
C LEU A 365 0.35 13.58 -20.54
N GLN A 366 0.80 13.76 -19.30
CA GLN A 366 0.86 15.09 -18.68
C GLN A 366 1.79 16.05 -19.45
N ASN A 367 2.93 15.56 -19.96
CA ASN A 367 3.84 16.35 -20.78
C ASN A 367 3.21 16.69 -22.14
N ARG A 368 2.51 15.75 -22.77
CA ARG A 368 1.79 15.96 -24.03
C ARG A 368 0.64 16.94 -23.86
N ALA A 369 -0.12 16.83 -22.77
CA ALA A 369 -1.16 17.81 -22.41
C ALA A 369 -0.60 19.24 -22.29
N GLN A 370 0.58 19.40 -21.69
CA GLN A 370 1.23 20.72 -21.63
C GLN A 370 1.58 21.26 -23.03
N ALA A 371 1.99 20.39 -23.95
CA ALA A 371 2.25 20.80 -25.35
C ALA A 371 0.96 21.21 -26.06
N TYR A 372 -0.14 20.48 -25.87
CA TYR A 372 -1.47 20.86 -26.38
C TYR A 372 -1.95 22.22 -25.85
N ILE A 373 -1.77 22.48 -24.54
CA ILE A 373 -2.12 23.80 -23.96
C ILE A 373 -1.35 24.94 -24.67
N ASN A 374 -0.06 24.74 -24.96
CA ASN A 374 0.73 25.74 -25.64
C ASN A 374 0.31 25.97 -27.11
N LEU A 375 -0.29 24.97 -27.75
CA LEU A 375 -0.93 25.07 -29.06
C LEU A 375 -2.37 25.59 -29.01
N LYS A 376 -2.93 25.81 -27.81
CA LYS A 376 -4.33 26.17 -27.55
C LYS A 376 -5.33 25.08 -27.95
N GLU A 377 -4.90 23.84 -28.01
CA GLU A 377 -5.73 22.65 -28.23
C GLU A 377 -6.19 22.08 -26.87
N PHE A 378 -7.09 22.82 -26.22
CA PHE A 378 -7.45 22.58 -24.82
C PHE A 378 -8.21 21.28 -24.60
N ASP A 379 -9.08 20.89 -25.54
CA ASP A 379 -9.84 19.64 -25.44
C ASP A 379 -8.93 18.42 -25.46
N SER A 380 -7.91 18.43 -26.33
CA SER A 380 -6.90 17.37 -26.39
C SER A 380 -6.08 17.31 -25.09
N ALA A 381 -5.75 18.47 -24.52
CA ALA A 381 -5.06 18.53 -23.24
C ALA A 381 -5.88 17.94 -22.08
N VAL A 382 -7.18 18.24 -22.04
CA VAL A 382 -8.11 17.69 -21.03
C VAL A 382 -8.24 16.18 -21.19
N GLN A 383 -8.33 15.67 -22.42
CA GLN A 383 -8.39 14.23 -22.68
C GLN A 383 -7.14 13.50 -22.19
N ASP A 384 -5.96 14.04 -22.47
CA ASP A 384 -4.69 13.47 -21.99
C ASP A 384 -4.60 13.49 -20.46
N CYS A 385 -5.04 14.57 -19.82
CA CYS A 385 -5.08 14.66 -18.36
C CYS A 385 -6.08 13.66 -17.77
N ASN A 386 -7.24 13.46 -18.38
CA ASN A 386 -8.22 12.46 -17.96
C ASN A 386 -7.64 11.06 -18.06
N GLU A 387 -6.95 10.75 -19.15
CA GLU A 387 -6.29 9.45 -19.31
C GLU A 387 -5.14 9.26 -18.30
N ALA A 388 -4.36 10.30 -18.03
CA ALA A 388 -3.32 10.27 -17.00
C ALA A 388 -3.92 9.99 -15.60
N LEU A 389 -5.06 10.61 -15.27
CA LEU A 389 -5.78 10.39 -14.02
C LEU A 389 -6.49 9.04 -13.96
N ARG A 390 -6.87 8.45 -15.10
CA ARG A 390 -7.36 7.07 -15.16
C ARG A 390 -6.25 6.07 -14.82
N LEU A 391 -5.02 6.36 -15.23
CA LEU A 391 -3.83 5.53 -14.93
C LEU A 391 -3.38 5.70 -13.48
N ASP A 392 -3.36 6.93 -12.98
CA ASP A 392 -3.03 7.30 -11.60
C ASP A 392 -4.01 8.37 -11.07
N PRO A 393 -5.06 7.96 -10.35
CA PRO A 393 -6.05 8.89 -9.79
C PRO A 393 -5.48 9.89 -8.77
N SER A 394 -4.31 9.62 -8.21
CA SER A 394 -3.64 10.48 -7.23
C SER A 394 -2.62 11.46 -7.85
N TYR A 395 -2.50 11.48 -9.18
CA TYR A 395 -1.49 12.26 -9.86
C TYR A 395 -1.79 13.77 -9.84
N VAL A 396 -1.37 14.44 -8.77
CA VAL A 396 -1.59 15.87 -8.50
C VAL A 396 -1.20 16.76 -9.70
N LYS A 397 -0.08 16.46 -10.38
CA LYS A 397 0.36 17.27 -11.52
C LYS A 397 -0.59 17.20 -12.70
N ALA A 398 -1.21 16.03 -12.94
CA ALA A 398 -2.22 15.89 -14.00
C ALA A 398 -3.52 16.62 -13.64
N MET A 399 -3.95 16.60 -12.37
CA MET A 399 -5.10 17.39 -11.91
C MET A 399 -4.86 18.88 -12.09
N LYS A 400 -3.70 19.39 -11.67
CA LYS A 400 -3.32 20.82 -11.87
C LYS A 400 -3.25 21.18 -13.35
N MET A 401 -2.76 20.27 -14.19
CA MET A 401 -2.69 20.47 -15.64
C MET A 401 -4.08 20.52 -16.27
N ARG A 402 -5.01 19.65 -15.83
CA ARG A 402 -6.40 19.65 -16.29
C ARG A 402 -7.12 20.93 -15.89
N ALA A 403 -6.96 21.36 -14.64
CA ALA A 403 -7.49 22.64 -14.17
C ALA A 403 -6.98 23.82 -15.02
N LYS A 404 -5.68 23.82 -15.34
CA LYS A 404 -5.07 24.84 -16.19
C LYS A 404 -5.63 24.80 -17.62
N ALA A 405 -5.86 23.60 -18.18
CA ALA A 405 -6.46 23.44 -19.51
C ALA A 405 -7.91 23.95 -19.52
N HIS A 406 -8.71 23.60 -18.51
CA HIS A 406 -10.08 24.12 -18.35
C HIS A 406 -10.11 25.63 -18.24
N GLY A 407 -9.27 26.23 -17.38
CA GLY A 407 -9.17 27.68 -17.26
C GLY A 407 -8.76 28.37 -18.56
N ALA A 408 -7.80 27.80 -19.30
CA ALA A 408 -7.36 28.34 -20.58
C ALA A 408 -8.43 28.19 -21.69
N ALA A 409 -9.31 27.20 -21.58
CA ALA A 409 -10.50 27.04 -22.43
C ALA A 409 -11.65 27.98 -22.06
N GLY A 410 -11.59 28.66 -20.92
CA GLY A 410 -12.66 29.48 -20.37
C GLY A 410 -13.65 28.73 -19.46
N ASN A 411 -13.43 27.43 -19.23
CA ASN A 411 -14.26 26.56 -18.36
C ASN A 411 -13.81 26.70 -16.89
N TRP A 412 -14.04 27.86 -16.32
CA TRP A 412 -13.53 28.20 -14.99
C TRP A 412 -14.17 27.41 -13.86
N GLU A 413 -15.41 26.93 -14.02
CA GLU A 413 -16.08 26.08 -13.03
C GLU A 413 -15.35 24.74 -12.84
N ASP A 414 -15.00 24.11 -13.94
CA ASP A 414 -14.25 22.85 -13.93
C ASP A 414 -12.82 23.09 -13.41
N ALA A 415 -12.20 24.23 -13.76
CA ALA A 415 -10.89 24.60 -13.25
C ALA A 415 -10.88 24.76 -11.73
N VAL A 416 -11.87 25.46 -11.16
CA VAL A 416 -12.03 25.64 -9.70
C VAL A 416 -12.26 24.30 -9.02
N ARG A 417 -13.11 23.43 -9.60
CA ARG A 417 -13.37 22.09 -9.05
C ARG A 417 -12.09 21.26 -8.97
N ASP A 418 -11.32 21.23 -10.02
CA ASP A 418 -10.07 20.48 -10.08
C ASP A 418 -9.02 21.03 -9.11
N TYR A 419 -8.84 22.36 -9.01
CA TYR A 419 -7.92 22.94 -8.04
C TYR A 419 -8.34 22.69 -6.59
N LYS A 420 -9.64 22.72 -6.26
CA LYS A 420 -10.16 22.33 -4.95
C LYS A 420 -9.90 20.85 -4.67
N GLY A 421 -10.09 19.97 -5.64
CA GLY A 421 -9.74 18.56 -5.53
C GLY A 421 -8.25 18.34 -5.26
N VAL A 422 -7.37 19.15 -5.84
CA VAL A 422 -5.94 19.13 -5.51
C VAL A 422 -5.69 19.53 -4.05
N ALA A 423 -6.36 20.58 -3.57
CA ALA A 423 -6.21 21.02 -2.17
C ALA A 423 -6.68 19.99 -1.15
N GLU A 424 -7.75 19.25 -1.46
CA GLU A 424 -8.28 18.16 -0.65
C GLU A 424 -7.33 16.95 -0.62
N ASN A 425 -6.85 16.54 -1.79
CA ASN A 425 -5.97 15.36 -1.92
C ASN A 425 -4.53 15.63 -1.45
N SER A 426 -4.09 16.88 -1.47
CA SER A 426 -2.72 17.29 -1.15
C SER A 426 -2.70 18.63 -0.41
N PRO A 427 -3.08 18.67 0.89
CA PRO A 427 -3.20 19.92 1.64
C PRO A 427 -1.90 20.72 1.77
N GLY A 428 -0.75 20.07 1.53
CA GLY A 428 0.59 20.68 1.59
C GLY A 428 1.10 21.23 0.24
N GLU A 429 0.31 21.15 -0.83
CA GLU A 429 0.73 21.61 -2.15
C GLU A 429 0.89 23.13 -2.19
N LYS A 430 2.11 23.57 -2.47
CA LYS A 430 2.46 25.00 -2.44
C LYS A 430 1.73 25.78 -3.56
N GLY A 431 1.18 26.92 -3.20
CA GLY A 431 0.54 27.83 -4.14
C GLY A 431 -0.86 27.43 -4.61
N ILE A 432 -1.39 26.29 -4.14
CA ILE A 432 -2.72 25.81 -4.58
C ILE A 432 -3.84 26.79 -4.19
N GLN A 433 -3.75 27.42 -3.03
CA GLN A 433 -4.75 28.40 -2.57
C GLN A 433 -4.77 29.66 -3.44
N GLU A 434 -3.62 30.07 -3.99
CA GLU A 434 -3.53 31.18 -4.94
C GLU A 434 -4.14 30.82 -6.29
N GLU A 435 -3.91 29.58 -6.76
CA GLU A 435 -4.51 29.09 -8.00
C GLU A 435 -6.04 28.98 -7.88
N ILE A 436 -6.55 28.52 -6.72
CA ILE A 436 -7.99 28.49 -6.45
C ILE A 436 -8.56 29.91 -6.49
N ARG A 437 -8.00 30.83 -5.72
CA ARG A 437 -8.47 32.24 -5.70
C ARG A 437 -8.45 32.88 -7.07
N ARG A 438 -7.40 32.64 -7.85
CA ARG A 438 -7.29 33.14 -9.21
C ARG A 438 -8.37 32.55 -10.12
N ALA A 439 -8.60 31.24 -10.04
CA ALA A 439 -9.63 30.58 -10.85
C ALA A 439 -11.04 31.05 -10.43
N GLU A 440 -11.31 31.24 -9.14
CA GLU A 440 -12.58 31.79 -8.63
C GLU A 440 -12.80 33.24 -9.05
N PHE A 441 -11.74 34.05 -9.08
CA PHE A 441 -11.81 35.39 -9.59
C PHE A 441 -12.16 35.43 -11.09
N GLU A 442 -11.48 34.64 -11.92
CA GLU A 442 -11.78 34.55 -13.35
C GLU A 442 -13.17 33.95 -13.60
N LEU A 443 -13.65 33.02 -12.74
CA LEU A 443 -15.01 32.49 -12.79
C LEU A 443 -16.04 33.59 -12.51
N LYS A 444 -15.88 34.35 -11.43
CA LYS A 444 -16.75 35.49 -11.12
C LYS A 444 -16.76 36.50 -12.26
N LYS A 445 -15.58 36.78 -12.84
CA LYS A 445 -15.44 37.67 -13.98
C LYS A 445 -16.13 37.17 -15.25
N ALA A 446 -16.07 35.85 -15.53
CA ALA A 446 -16.73 35.23 -16.68
C ALA A 446 -18.26 35.21 -16.53
N GLN A 447 -18.74 35.02 -15.29
CA GLN A 447 -20.17 35.01 -14.95
C GLN A 447 -20.74 36.42 -14.77
N ARG A 448 -19.89 37.45 -14.80
CA ARG A 448 -20.28 38.82 -14.56
C ARG A 448 -21.21 39.32 -15.65
N LYS A 449 -22.38 39.80 -15.24
CA LYS A 449 -23.36 40.40 -16.13
C LYS A 449 -22.91 41.78 -16.59
N ASP A 450 -23.09 42.08 -17.87
CA ASP A 450 -22.85 43.42 -18.40
C ASP A 450 -24.09 44.32 -18.20
N TYR A 451 -24.10 45.02 -17.07
CA TYR A 451 -25.22 45.87 -16.69
C TYR A 451 -25.50 46.98 -17.66
N TYR A 452 -24.49 47.53 -18.34
CA TYR A 452 -24.69 48.55 -19.40
C TYR A 452 -25.40 47.95 -20.61
N LYS A 453 -25.07 46.74 -20.98
CA LYS A 453 -25.71 46.04 -22.08
C LYS A 453 -27.14 45.61 -21.72
N ILE A 454 -27.40 45.17 -20.48
CA ILE A 454 -28.75 44.82 -19.99
C ILE A 454 -29.68 46.04 -20.08
N LEU A 455 -29.23 47.23 -19.71
CA LEU A 455 -30.00 48.45 -19.80
C LEU A 455 -29.98 49.11 -21.19
N GLU A 456 -29.22 48.58 -22.15
CA GLU A 456 -29.02 49.12 -23.49
C GLU A 456 -28.53 50.57 -23.44
N VAL A 457 -27.55 50.88 -22.56
CA VAL A 457 -26.95 52.22 -22.41
C VAL A 457 -25.43 52.14 -22.61
N GLY A 458 -24.82 53.24 -22.98
CA GLY A 458 -23.37 53.35 -23.09
C GLY A 458 -22.69 53.39 -21.72
N LYS A 459 -21.40 53.04 -21.67
CA LYS A 459 -20.61 53.13 -20.42
C LYS A 459 -20.52 54.54 -19.88
N ASP A 460 -20.66 55.54 -20.73
CA ASP A 460 -20.63 56.97 -20.40
C ASP A 460 -22.00 57.56 -20.08
N ALA A 461 -23.04 56.69 -20.00
CA ALA A 461 -24.41 57.11 -19.75
C ALA A 461 -24.54 57.88 -18.44
N THR A 462 -25.29 58.98 -18.51
CA THR A 462 -25.62 59.80 -17.35
C THR A 462 -26.70 59.11 -16.49
N ASP A 463 -26.81 59.52 -15.24
CA ASP A 463 -27.84 58.98 -14.31
C ASP A 463 -29.27 59.17 -14.83
N HIS A 464 -29.47 60.25 -15.63
CA HIS A 464 -30.77 60.50 -16.26
C HIS A 464 -31.06 59.50 -17.38
N GLU A 465 -30.05 59.13 -18.16
CA GLU A 465 -30.19 58.11 -19.25
C GLU A 465 -30.39 56.74 -18.67
N ILE A 466 -29.67 56.35 -17.60
CA ILE A 466 -29.84 55.10 -16.88
C ILE A 466 -31.28 55.01 -16.32
N LYS A 467 -31.80 56.06 -15.68
CA LYS A 467 -33.17 56.11 -15.17
C LYS A 467 -34.22 55.99 -16.29
N LYS A 468 -33.99 56.65 -17.45
CA LYS A 468 -34.84 56.59 -18.59
C LYS A 468 -34.86 55.19 -19.23
N ALA A 469 -33.69 54.56 -19.35
CA ALA A 469 -33.56 53.18 -19.87
C ALA A 469 -34.23 52.20 -18.96
N TYR A 470 -34.02 52.25 -17.65
CA TYR A 470 -34.68 51.40 -16.67
C TYR A 470 -36.21 51.48 -16.77
N ARG A 471 -36.78 52.71 -16.81
CA ARG A 471 -38.23 52.85 -16.93
C ARG A 471 -38.78 52.24 -18.23
N ARG A 472 -38.07 52.40 -19.35
CA ARG A 472 -38.43 51.80 -20.62
C ARG A 472 -38.43 50.27 -20.53
N MET A 473 -37.34 49.70 -20.01
CA MET A 473 -37.18 48.26 -19.91
C MET A 473 -38.13 47.66 -18.87
N ALA A 474 -38.33 48.31 -17.73
CA ALA A 474 -39.25 47.84 -16.68
C ALA A 474 -40.71 47.81 -17.18
N ILE A 475 -41.12 48.75 -18.05
CA ILE A 475 -42.45 48.73 -18.68
C ILE A 475 -42.54 47.60 -19.71
N GLN A 476 -41.49 47.35 -20.44
CA GLN A 476 -41.43 46.34 -21.51
C GLN A 476 -41.42 44.92 -20.94
N TYR A 477 -40.65 44.66 -19.85
CA TYR A 477 -40.48 43.33 -19.25
C TYR A 477 -41.24 43.17 -17.91
N HIS A 478 -42.31 44.03 -17.71
CA HIS A 478 -43.12 43.90 -16.49
C HIS A 478 -43.81 42.53 -16.43
N PRO A 479 -43.78 41.82 -15.29
CA PRO A 479 -44.37 40.47 -15.12
C PRO A 479 -45.86 40.42 -15.53
N ASP A 480 -46.57 41.51 -15.27
CA ASP A 480 -48.03 41.63 -15.58
C ASP A 480 -48.30 41.69 -17.10
N LYS A 481 -47.34 42.13 -17.90
CA LYS A 481 -47.44 42.22 -19.35
C LYS A 481 -46.84 41.04 -20.11
N ASN A 482 -45.97 40.32 -19.47
CA ASN A 482 -45.22 39.20 -20.08
C ASN A 482 -45.48 37.89 -19.31
N ARG A 483 -46.74 37.60 -18.97
CA ARG A 483 -47.12 36.38 -18.23
C ARG A 483 -46.85 35.09 -19.00
N ASP A 484 -46.70 35.17 -20.31
CA ASP A 484 -46.45 34.03 -21.19
C ASP A 484 -44.95 33.82 -21.51
N ASP A 485 -44.03 34.71 -21.06
CA ASP A 485 -42.59 34.58 -21.24
C ASP A 485 -41.97 33.96 -19.96
N GLU A 486 -41.61 32.67 -20.01
CA GLU A 486 -40.95 31.96 -18.90
C GLU A 486 -39.70 32.66 -18.38
N ASN A 487 -39.05 33.47 -19.22
CA ASN A 487 -37.83 34.22 -18.85
C ASN A 487 -38.13 35.71 -18.51
N GLY A 488 -39.38 36.14 -18.52
CA GLY A 488 -39.79 37.54 -18.28
C GLY A 488 -39.41 38.02 -16.88
N ASP A 489 -39.66 37.18 -15.88
CA ASP A 489 -39.37 37.47 -14.47
C ASP A 489 -37.85 37.56 -14.23
N GLU A 490 -37.07 36.73 -14.91
CA GLU A 490 -35.60 36.72 -14.80
C GLU A 490 -34.99 37.97 -15.42
N LYS A 491 -35.42 38.36 -16.62
CA LYS A 491 -35.03 39.58 -17.28
C LYS A 491 -35.42 40.82 -16.47
N PHE A 492 -36.60 40.83 -15.86
CA PHE A 492 -37.02 41.96 -15.03
C PHE A 492 -36.14 42.10 -13.77
N LYS A 493 -35.74 40.99 -13.11
CA LYS A 493 -34.80 40.98 -12.01
C LYS A 493 -33.41 41.49 -12.45
N GLU A 494 -32.93 41.04 -13.62
CA GLU A 494 -31.63 41.51 -14.17
C GLU A 494 -31.64 43.02 -14.47
N ILE A 495 -32.72 43.54 -15.02
CA ILE A 495 -32.89 44.96 -15.27
C ILE A 495 -32.93 45.76 -13.96
N GLY A 496 -33.58 45.21 -12.91
CA GLY A 496 -33.58 45.81 -11.57
C GLY A 496 -32.19 45.85 -10.93
N GLU A 497 -31.49 44.74 -10.98
CA GLU A 497 -30.11 44.58 -10.50
C GLU A 497 -29.14 45.54 -11.20
N ALA A 498 -29.22 45.63 -12.53
CA ALA A 498 -28.42 46.53 -13.35
C ALA A 498 -28.70 47.99 -12.99
N TYR A 499 -29.96 48.36 -12.79
CA TYR A 499 -30.32 49.72 -12.39
C TYR A 499 -29.80 50.04 -10.97
N GLU A 500 -30.01 49.17 -10.00
CA GLU A 500 -29.56 49.37 -8.62
C GLU A 500 -28.03 49.59 -8.55
N THR A 501 -27.29 48.81 -9.35
CA THR A 501 -25.82 48.92 -9.39
C THR A 501 -25.35 50.18 -10.11
N LEU A 502 -25.95 50.57 -11.23
CA LEU A 502 -25.46 51.67 -12.04
C LEU A 502 -25.97 53.04 -11.59
N ILE A 503 -27.06 53.12 -10.82
CA ILE A 503 -27.61 54.39 -10.33
C ILE A 503 -26.88 54.92 -9.11
N ASP A 504 -26.28 54.05 -8.29
CA ASP A 504 -25.48 54.40 -7.14
C ASP A 504 -24.03 54.68 -7.60
N PRO A 505 -23.51 55.92 -7.40
CA PRO A 505 -22.18 56.25 -7.85
C PRO A 505 -21.07 55.40 -7.25
N GLN A 506 -21.24 54.91 -6.01
CA GLN A 506 -20.27 54.05 -5.32
C GLN A 506 -20.30 52.62 -5.89
N LYS A 507 -21.52 52.06 -6.06
CA LYS A 507 -21.68 50.72 -6.65
C LYS A 507 -21.24 50.70 -8.11
N ARG A 508 -21.55 51.78 -8.86
CA ARG A 508 -21.12 51.95 -10.25
C ARG A 508 -19.60 52.02 -10.36
N ALA A 509 -18.93 52.82 -9.52
CA ALA A 509 -17.48 52.89 -9.49
C ALA A 509 -16.84 51.53 -9.13
N ALA A 510 -17.36 50.83 -8.14
CA ALA A 510 -16.91 49.51 -7.78
C ALA A 510 -17.10 48.51 -8.94
N TYR A 511 -18.26 48.55 -9.60
CA TYR A 511 -18.55 47.77 -10.78
C TYR A 511 -17.59 48.11 -11.93
N ASP A 512 -17.36 49.38 -12.25
CA ASP A 512 -16.47 49.80 -13.34
C ASP A 512 -15.00 49.45 -13.09
N ASN A 513 -14.55 49.53 -11.84
CA ASN A 513 -13.21 49.15 -11.40
C ASN A 513 -13.03 47.61 -11.26
N GLY A 514 -14.10 46.84 -11.11
CA GLY A 514 -14.06 45.40 -10.83
C GLY A 514 -13.86 45.07 -9.36
N ASP A 515 -14.05 46.04 -8.45
CA ASP A 515 -13.92 45.86 -7.00
C ASP A 515 -15.02 44.93 -6.43
N ASP A 516 -16.15 44.83 -7.17
CA ASP A 516 -17.26 43.90 -6.87
C ASP A 516 -16.88 42.41 -7.01
N LEU A 517 -15.78 42.13 -7.71
CA LEU A 517 -15.27 40.75 -7.91
C LEU A 517 -14.37 40.30 -6.75
N ILE A 518 -13.87 41.25 -5.94
CA ILE A 518 -12.95 40.97 -4.84
C ILE A 518 -13.76 40.68 -3.57
N ASP A 519 -13.50 39.55 -2.96
CA ASP A 519 -14.17 39.17 -1.69
C ASP A 519 -13.66 40.09 -0.56
N PRO A 520 -14.54 40.72 0.24
CA PRO A 520 -14.12 41.56 1.38
C PRO A 520 -13.22 40.83 2.39
N SER A 521 -13.33 39.51 2.48
CA SER A 521 -12.47 38.69 3.33
C SER A 521 -11.02 38.60 2.81
N ASP A 522 -10.80 38.74 1.52
CA ASP A 522 -9.46 38.77 0.92
C ASP A 522 -8.74 40.11 1.14
N MET A 523 -9.48 41.19 1.35
CA MET A 523 -8.90 42.51 1.69
C MET A 523 -8.38 42.57 3.15
N PHE A 524 -8.95 41.81 4.06
CA PHE A 524 -8.60 41.85 5.49
C PHE A 524 -7.70 40.71 5.97
N GLY A 525 -7.50 39.64 5.14
CA GLY A 525 -6.78 38.42 5.53
C GLY A 525 -5.31 38.35 5.13
N GLY A 526 -4.78 39.32 4.42
CA GLY A 526 -3.42 39.28 3.88
C GLY A 526 -2.56 40.46 4.34
N GLY A 527 -1.98 40.38 5.52
CA GLY A 527 -0.91 41.29 5.94
C GLY A 527 0.33 41.12 5.09
N GLY A 528 0.48 41.97 4.01
CA GLY A 528 1.70 41.99 3.20
C GLY A 528 1.55 42.77 1.91
N GLY A 529 1.61 44.12 2.00
CA GLY A 529 2.19 44.96 0.93
C GLY A 529 1.50 45.02 -0.42
N PHE A 530 0.38 45.75 -0.51
CA PHE A 530 -0.05 46.32 -1.78
C PHE A 530 0.67 47.67 -1.99
N GLY A 531 1.88 47.54 -2.51
CA GLY A 531 2.65 48.72 -2.97
C GLY A 531 3.17 48.49 -4.37
N GLY A 532 2.54 49.10 -5.38
CA GLY A 532 3.19 49.23 -6.66
C GLY A 532 2.42 48.74 -7.88
N MET A 533 1.31 49.38 -8.18
CA MET A 533 0.78 49.37 -9.54
C MET A 533 1.61 50.37 -10.35
N GLY A 534 2.54 49.84 -11.14
CA GLY A 534 3.34 50.63 -12.07
C GLY A 534 4.39 49.79 -12.77
N GLY A 535 4.15 49.45 -14.03
CA GLY A 535 5.25 48.91 -14.84
C GLY A 535 4.93 47.64 -15.64
N MET A 536 4.17 47.83 -16.66
CA MET A 536 4.13 46.93 -17.82
C MET A 536 5.49 46.95 -18.49
N GLY A 537 6.19 45.80 -18.59
CA GLY A 537 7.38 45.68 -19.44
C GLY A 537 8.41 44.73 -18.85
N GLY A 538 8.69 43.63 -19.54
CA GLY A 538 9.88 42.86 -19.27
C GLY A 538 9.70 41.34 -19.23
N MET A 539 9.44 40.79 -20.36
CA MET A 539 9.68 39.38 -20.70
C MET A 539 11.19 39.14 -20.73
N GLY A 540 11.69 38.24 -19.94
CA GLY A 540 13.06 37.75 -20.11
C GLY A 540 13.70 37.27 -18.81
N GLY A 541 14.08 36.02 -18.79
CA GLY A 541 15.03 35.55 -17.79
C GLY A 541 14.73 34.16 -17.21
N MET A 542 14.77 33.19 -18.05
CA MET A 542 14.92 31.76 -17.67
C MET A 542 16.42 31.50 -17.59
N GLY A 543 16.91 31.09 -16.43
CA GLY A 543 18.29 30.62 -16.31
C GLY A 543 18.69 30.43 -14.86
N GLY A 544 19.07 29.21 -14.53
CA GLY A 544 19.80 28.99 -13.32
C GLY A 544 19.47 27.67 -12.61
N MET A 545 19.82 26.58 -13.24
CA MET A 545 20.01 25.27 -12.62
C MET A 545 21.44 25.23 -12.09
N GLY A 546 21.64 24.82 -10.84
CA GLY A 546 22.93 24.41 -10.35
C GLY A 546 23.23 24.88 -8.95
N GLY A 547 23.58 23.93 -8.10
CA GLY A 547 24.27 24.27 -6.86
C GLY A 547 23.89 23.37 -5.69
N MET A 548 24.47 22.24 -5.71
CA MET A 548 24.67 21.27 -4.63
C MET A 548 25.59 21.87 -3.57
N GLY A 549 25.29 21.61 -2.27
CA GLY A 549 26.33 21.55 -1.23
C GLY A 549 26.18 22.55 -0.10
N GLY A 550 26.25 22.03 1.11
CA GLY A 550 26.65 22.86 2.24
C GLY A 550 25.87 22.58 3.53
N MET A 551 26.27 21.59 4.18
CA MET A 551 26.29 21.22 5.58
C MET A 551 26.68 22.40 6.50
N GLY A 552 25.99 22.53 7.66
CA GLY A 552 26.61 23.02 8.91
C GLY A 552 25.98 24.25 9.53
N GLY A 553 25.66 24.12 10.83
CA GLY A 553 25.59 25.28 11.72
C GLY A 553 24.32 25.40 12.55
N MET A 554 24.19 24.70 13.54
CA MET A 554 24.08 24.91 15.00
C MET A 554 23.98 26.37 15.48
N GLY A 555 22.90 26.69 16.26
CA GLY A 555 22.98 27.64 17.35
C GLY A 555 21.95 28.75 17.38
N GLY A 556 21.21 28.85 18.53
CA GLY A 556 20.67 30.10 19.03
C GLY A 556 19.16 30.15 19.16
N MET A 557 18.61 29.64 20.18
CA MET A 557 18.12 30.21 21.45
C MET A 557 17.49 31.62 21.37
N GLY A 558 16.16 31.70 21.72
CA GLY A 558 15.63 32.83 22.48
C GLY A 558 14.43 33.56 21.88
N GLY A 559 13.34 33.60 22.66
CA GLY A 559 12.40 34.70 22.63
C GLY A 559 10.96 34.32 22.28
N MET A 560 10.22 33.85 23.21
CA MET A 560 9.20 34.51 24.09
C MET A 560 8.11 35.31 23.36
N GLY A 561 6.86 34.79 23.42
CA GLY A 561 5.71 35.52 23.86
C GLY A 561 4.81 36.17 22.82
N GLY A 562 3.58 35.73 22.76
CA GLY A 562 2.51 36.46 22.13
C GLY A 562 1.22 35.66 21.99
N GLY A 563 0.51 35.46 23.09
CA GLY A 563 -0.84 34.90 23.09
C GLY A 563 -1.82 35.83 22.38
N GLY A 564 -2.37 35.39 21.28
CA GLY A 564 -3.52 36.00 20.62
C GLY A 564 -4.80 35.52 21.27
N THR A 565 -5.40 36.38 22.12
CA THR A 565 -6.76 36.20 22.63
C THR A 565 -7.77 36.40 21.51
N HIS A 566 -8.51 35.35 21.18
CA HIS A 566 -9.73 35.44 20.38
C HIS A 566 -10.78 36.23 21.16
N ILE A 567 -10.99 37.47 20.73
CA ILE A 567 -12.12 38.28 21.23
C ILE A 567 -13.33 37.90 20.37
N ASN A 568 -14.19 37.09 20.95
CA ASN A 568 -15.49 36.76 20.36
C ASN A 568 -16.40 37.99 20.65
N ILE A 569 -16.56 38.86 19.65
CA ILE A 569 -17.46 40.02 19.74
C ILE A 569 -18.84 39.54 19.33
N ASP A 570 -19.79 39.59 20.28
CA ASP A 570 -21.21 39.27 20.06
C ASP A 570 -21.78 40.16 18.94
N PRO A 571 -22.41 39.58 17.89
CA PRO A 571 -22.99 40.32 16.76
C PRO A 571 -23.96 41.45 17.18
N ASN A 572 -24.62 41.32 18.33
CA ASN A 572 -25.51 42.35 18.88
C ASN A 572 -24.77 43.61 19.39
N ILE A 573 -23.50 43.46 19.80
CA ILE A 573 -22.68 44.62 20.22
C ILE A 573 -22.22 45.41 19.02
N LEU A 574 -21.89 44.73 17.93
CA LEU A 574 -21.46 45.35 16.65
C LEU A 574 -22.63 46.09 15.98
N PHE A 575 -23.86 45.52 16.03
CA PHE A 575 -25.04 46.14 15.48
C PHE A 575 -25.46 47.40 16.27
N ASN A 576 -25.29 47.39 17.60
CA ASN A 576 -25.60 48.56 18.43
C ASN A 576 -24.57 49.70 18.31
N MET A 577 -23.32 49.36 17.95
CA MET A 577 -22.25 50.33 17.71
C MET A 577 -22.38 51.00 16.34
N MET A 578 -23.01 50.34 15.37
CA MET A 578 -23.18 50.84 14.00
C MET A 578 -24.49 51.64 13.81
N ASN A 579 -25.47 51.55 14.71
CA ASN A 579 -26.79 52.19 14.54
C ASN A 579 -27.08 53.31 15.53
N GLY A 580 -26.11 53.67 16.41
CA GLY A 580 -26.27 54.71 17.41
C GLY A 580 -25.38 55.93 17.18
N GLY A 581 -25.80 56.80 16.31
CA GLY A 581 -25.22 58.18 16.22
C GLY A 581 -25.63 59.03 17.41
N GLY A 582 -24.65 59.64 18.05
CA GLY A 582 -24.88 60.86 18.82
C GLY A 582 -24.70 60.81 20.33
N GLY A 583 -23.61 61.36 20.79
CA GLY A 583 -23.62 62.23 21.97
C GLY A 583 -23.27 61.65 23.33
N GLY A 584 -22.09 61.94 23.80
CA GLY A 584 -21.92 62.50 25.14
C GLY A 584 -21.46 61.59 26.27
N GLY A 585 -20.30 61.90 26.84
CA GLY A 585 -20.11 61.91 28.29
C GLY A 585 -19.13 60.90 28.89
N PHE A 586 -17.96 61.39 29.15
CA PHE A 586 -16.97 60.89 30.11
C PHE A 586 -17.56 60.65 31.50
N ALA A 587 -17.21 59.56 32.17
CA ALA A 587 -16.90 59.53 33.59
C ALA A 587 -16.11 58.29 34.03
N SER A 588 -15.02 58.57 34.66
CA SER A 588 -14.04 57.78 35.37
C SER A 588 -14.62 57.11 36.65
N ALA A 589 -14.16 55.91 36.96
CA ALA A 589 -13.83 55.38 38.29
C ALA A 589 -13.55 53.86 38.11
N GLY A 590 -12.41 53.29 38.39
CA GLY A 590 -11.69 53.25 39.65
C GLY A 590 -12.11 52.03 40.46
N GLY A 591 -11.26 50.99 40.55
CA GLY A 591 -11.46 49.95 41.53
C GLY A 591 -10.84 48.59 41.20
N ASN A 592 -9.58 48.44 41.53
CA ASN A 592 -9.01 47.11 41.84
C ASN A 592 -9.44 46.74 43.29
N PRO A 593 -9.62 45.49 43.69
CA PRO A 593 -8.61 44.93 44.54
C PRO A 593 -8.27 43.45 44.37
N PHE A 594 -7.07 43.19 44.70
CA PHE A 594 -6.35 42.01 45.13
C PHE A 594 -7.08 41.01 46.05
N GLY A 595 -6.62 39.74 45.98
CA GLY A 595 -6.66 38.72 47.02
C GLY A 595 -6.94 37.36 46.43
N GLY A 596 -6.13 36.37 46.39
CA GLY A 596 -5.24 35.80 47.36
C GLY A 596 -5.67 34.38 47.61
N GLY A 597 -4.79 33.38 47.39
CA GLY A 597 -5.02 32.05 47.92
C GLY A 597 -4.51 30.89 47.08
N GLN A 598 -3.24 30.54 47.21
CA GLN A 598 -2.70 29.18 47.09
C GLN A 598 -2.96 28.42 48.42
N PRO A 599 -2.66 27.10 48.62
CA PRO A 599 -1.84 26.17 47.86
C PRO A 599 -2.20 24.66 47.99
N ARG A 600 -1.30 23.82 47.43
CA ARG A 600 -0.98 22.40 47.74
C ARG A 600 -1.84 21.34 47.00
N GLY A 601 -1.30 20.25 46.46
CA GLY A 601 0.03 19.66 46.45
C GLY A 601 -0.10 18.20 46.02
N GLY A 602 0.98 17.65 45.48
CA GLY A 602 1.28 16.22 45.49
C GLY A 602 0.75 15.45 44.27
N GLY A 603 1.48 14.69 43.56
CA GLY A 603 2.67 13.93 43.63
C GLY A 603 2.79 13.09 42.37
N PHE A 604 3.97 13.02 41.84
CA PHE A 604 4.45 11.99 40.93
C PHE A 604 4.51 10.62 41.63
N PRO A 605 4.69 9.45 41.00
CA PRO A 605 5.67 9.18 39.95
C PRO A 605 5.31 8.12 38.88
N GLY A 606 6.02 8.16 37.80
CA GLY A 606 6.89 7.06 37.36
C GLY A 606 6.35 5.97 36.46
N GLY A 607 7.10 5.70 35.43
CA GLY A 607 7.43 4.37 34.96
C GLY A 607 7.17 4.08 33.49
N PHE A 608 8.20 4.25 32.70
CA PHE A 608 8.50 3.45 31.51
C PHE A 608 8.75 1.97 31.92
N PRO A 609 8.93 0.93 31.06
CA PRO A 609 9.24 0.90 29.62
C PRO A 609 8.56 -0.27 28.85
N PHE A 610 8.76 -0.32 27.62
CA PHE A 610 9.11 -1.25 26.52
C PHE A 610 8.21 -1.12 25.32
#